data_e22a465e535f0325b3e82738402ca2fa
#
_entry.id   e22a465e535f0325b3e82738402ca2fa
#
_cell.length_a   1.000
_cell.length_b   1.000
_cell.length_c   1.000
_cell.angle_alpha   90.00
_cell.angle_beta   90.00
_cell.angle_gamma   90.00
#
_symmetry.space_group_name_H-M   'P 1'
#
loop_
_entity.id
_entity.type
_entity.pdbx_description
1 polymer ?
#
loop_
_entity_poly.entity_id
_entity_poly.type
_entity_poly.pdbx_seq_one_letter_code
_entity_poly.pdbx_strand_id
1 'polypeptide(L)'
;YISKGAKVTYVEKHYGEGEGTGDRILNPTTIVHMEEGSYCEMEMTQIEGVTSTVRETEANLGKDAKLVVTEKLMTHDKQHATSNITANLNGKNSILQIVSRSVAKNDSTQSFHPIAVGNEKCRAHIQCDSIIMDNAKVASIPEIQANHTDAAIIHEAAIGRINNEQLLKLETFGLDEEQAEAVIVEAFLS
;
A
#
# COMPACT_ATOMS: atom_id res chain seq x y z
N TYR A 1 8.79 3.75 -18.32
CA TYR A 1 10.05 3.03 -18.58
C TYR A 1 11.20 3.72 -17.83
N ILE A 2 11.97 2.95 -17.05
CA ILE A 2 13.11 3.42 -16.27
C ILE A 2 14.37 2.78 -16.85
N SER A 3 15.17 3.60 -17.50
CA SER A 3 16.36 3.15 -18.24
C SER A 3 17.45 2.61 -17.32
N LYS A 4 18.39 1.85 -17.88
CA LYS A 4 19.52 1.24 -17.18
C LYS A 4 20.25 2.22 -16.26
N GLY A 5 20.34 1.85 -14.98
CA GLY A 5 21.02 2.63 -13.95
C GLY A 5 20.33 3.94 -13.53
N ALA A 6 19.15 4.26 -14.11
CA ALA A 6 18.41 5.46 -13.74
C ALA A 6 17.76 5.32 -12.36
N LYS A 7 17.57 6.48 -11.69
CA LYS A 7 16.86 6.57 -10.41
C LYS A 7 15.67 7.48 -10.55
N VAL A 8 14.50 7.02 -10.11
CA VAL A 8 13.22 7.73 -10.20
C VAL A 8 12.53 7.71 -8.84
N THR A 9 12.01 8.84 -8.42
CA THR A 9 11.00 8.94 -7.36
C THR A 9 9.68 9.32 -8.00
N TYR A 10 8.66 8.50 -7.81
CA TYR A 10 7.31 8.71 -8.30
C TYR A 10 6.39 8.95 -7.11
N VAL A 11 5.73 10.11 -7.07
CA VAL A 11 4.78 10.46 -6.02
C VAL A 11 3.40 10.63 -6.62
N GLU A 12 2.46 9.82 -6.14
CA GLU A 12 1.06 9.85 -6.56
C GLU A 12 0.18 10.17 -5.35
N LYS A 13 -0.62 11.22 -5.48
CA LYS A 13 -1.56 11.63 -4.44
C LYS A 13 -2.94 11.79 -5.05
N HIS A 14 -3.91 11.05 -4.52
CA HIS A 14 -5.29 11.10 -4.97
C HIS A 14 -6.17 11.81 -3.95
N TYR A 15 -6.90 12.82 -4.42
CA TYR A 15 -7.90 13.55 -3.65
C TYR A 15 -9.19 13.63 -4.43
N GLY A 16 -10.31 13.53 -3.75
CA GLY A 16 -11.61 13.84 -4.31
C GLY A 16 -12.11 15.15 -3.70
N GLU A 17 -12.15 16.22 -4.48
CA GLU A 17 -12.70 17.51 -4.06
C GLU A 17 -13.90 17.92 -4.92
N GLY A 18 -14.72 18.84 -4.41
CA GLY A 18 -15.83 19.46 -5.13
C GLY A 18 -17.21 19.14 -4.58
N GLU A 19 -18.23 19.88 -5.06
CA GLU A 19 -19.62 19.85 -4.58
C GLU A 19 -20.52 18.86 -5.38
N GLY A 20 -19.93 17.92 -6.11
CA GLY A 20 -20.68 16.93 -6.90
C GLY A 20 -21.52 16.01 -6.01
N THR A 21 -22.71 15.63 -6.49
CA THR A 21 -23.68 14.75 -5.79
C THR A 21 -23.56 13.28 -6.17
N GLY A 22 -22.66 12.91 -7.09
CA GLY A 22 -22.44 11.56 -7.57
C GLY A 22 -21.24 10.86 -6.93
N ASP A 23 -21.09 9.59 -7.20
CA ASP A 23 -19.95 8.80 -6.76
C ASP A 23 -18.66 9.31 -7.43
N ARG A 24 -17.60 9.39 -6.64
CA ARG A 24 -16.25 9.74 -7.11
C ARG A 24 -15.47 8.46 -7.28
N ILE A 25 -15.37 8.00 -8.54
CA ILE A 25 -14.70 6.76 -8.88
C ILE A 25 -13.34 7.07 -9.51
N LEU A 26 -12.28 6.46 -8.98
CA LEU A 26 -10.93 6.64 -9.47
C LEU A 26 -10.24 5.28 -9.60
N ASN A 27 -10.02 4.82 -10.83
CA ASN A 27 -9.41 3.53 -11.11
C ASN A 27 -8.09 3.73 -11.90
N PRO A 28 -6.99 4.08 -11.23
CA PRO A 28 -5.71 4.31 -11.88
C PRO A 28 -5.02 3.00 -12.24
N THR A 29 -4.32 2.99 -13.37
CA THR A 29 -3.43 1.90 -13.78
C THR A 29 -2.03 2.44 -13.99
N THR A 30 -1.05 1.84 -13.31
CA THR A 30 0.36 2.21 -13.40
C THR A 30 1.19 1.00 -13.80
N ILE A 31 1.92 1.11 -14.91
CA ILE A 31 2.83 0.04 -15.39
C ILE A 31 4.26 0.57 -15.38
N VAL A 32 5.14 -0.14 -14.68
CA VAL A 32 6.56 0.23 -14.53
C VAL A 32 7.45 -0.84 -15.15
N HIS A 33 8.26 -0.44 -16.12
CA HIS A 33 9.31 -1.28 -16.68
C HIS A 33 10.67 -0.77 -16.25
N MET A 34 11.43 -1.62 -15.57
CA MET A 34 12.72 -1.28 -14.97
C MET A 34 13.85 -2.06 -15.63
N GLU A 35 14.76 -1.35 -16.28
CA GLU A 35 15.96 -1.93 -16.87
C GLU A 35 17.05 -2.25 -15.84
N GLU A 36 18.14 -2.88 -16.29
CA GLU A 36 19.23 -3.33 -15.43
C GLU A 36 19.78 -2.21 -14.53
N GLY A 37 19.87 -2.50 -13.22
CA GLY A 37 20.47 -1.60 -12.23
C GLY A 37 19.66 -0.33 -11.95
N SER A 38 18.45 -0.22 -12.43
CA SER A 38 17.58 0.93 -12.15
C SER A 38 16.99 0.88 -10.74
N TYR A 39 16.66 2.06 -10.21
CA TYR A 39 16.03 2.25 -8.91
C TYR A 39 14.74 3.05 -9.06
N CYS A 40 13.66 2.57 -8.47
CA CYS A 40 12.40 3.29 -8.40
C CYS A 40 11.87 3.29 -6.97
N GLU A 41 11.48 4.47 -6.50
CA GLU A 41 10.74 4.66 -5.27
C GLU A 41 9.36 5.24 -5.61
N MET A 42 8.30 4.54 -5.25
CA MET A 42 6.92 4.93 -5.50
C MET A 42 6.23 5.23 -4.16
N GLU A 43 5.73 6.44 -4.03
CA GLU A 43 4.88 6.85 -2.91
C GLU A 43 3.46 7.06 -3.43
N MET A 44 2.53 6.25 -2.95
CA MET A 44 1.11 6.30 -3.36
C MET A 44 0.24 6.62 -2.15
N THR A 45 -0.46 7.74 -2.21
CA THR A 45 -1.30 8.21 -1.10
C THR A 45 -2.73 8.45 -1.57
N GLN A 46 -3.70 7.86 -0.86
CA GLN A 46 -5.12 8.11 -1.05
C GLN A 46 -5.78 8.19 0.32
N ILE A 47 -6.10 9.40 0.77
CA ILE A 47 -6.60 9.64 2.13
C ILE A 47 -8.03 10.15 2.14
N GLU A 48 -8.46 10.95 1.13
CA GLU A 48 -9.76 11.62 1.17
C GLU A 48 -10.49 11.63 -0.17
N GLY A 49 -11.81 11.70 -0.10
CA GLY A 49 -12.70 12.19 -1.14
C GLY A 49 -13.03 11.26 -2.29
N VAL A 50 -12.57 10.02 -2.28
CA VAL A 50 -12.88 9.02 -3.31
C VAL A 50 -13.87 8.01 -2.77
N THR A 51 -15.04 7.86 -3.41
CA THR A 51 -16.08 6.91 -3.00
C THR A 51 -15.66 5.47 -3.26
N SER A 52 -15.04 5.23 -4.44
CA SER A 52 -14.57 3.91 -4.84
C SER A 52 -13.29 4.02 -5.66
N THR A 53 -12.33 3.13 -5.39
CA THR A 53 -11.11 3.01 -6.17
C THR A 53 -10.73 1.55 -6.39
N VAL A 54 -10.28 1.26 -7.62
CA VAL A 54 -9.54 0.04 -7.95
C VAL A 54 -8.23 0.48 -8.58
N ARG A 55 -7.14 0.36 -7.83
CA ARG A 55 -5.79 0.66 -8.32
C ARG A 55 -5.15 -0.59 -8.86
N GLU A 56 -4.62 -0.51 -10.06
CA GLU A 56 -3.83 -1.56 -10.68
C GLU A 56 -2.38 -1.07 -10.86
N THR A 57 -1.44 -1.78 -10.26
CA THR A 57 -0.01 -1.48 -10.41
C THR A 57 0.71 -2.74 -10.88
N GLU A 58 1.43 -2.63 -12.00
CA GLU A 58 2.28 -3.69 -12.51
C GLU A 58 3.72 -3.21 -12.58
N ALA A 59 4.67 -4.00 -12.08
CA ALA A 59 6.09 -3.70 -12.14
C ALA A 59 6.87 -4.88 -12.72
N ASN A 60 7.73 -4.61 -13.69
CA ASN A 60 8.60 -5.58 -14.33
C ASN A 60 10.06 -5.19 -14.05
N LEU A 61 10.76 -5.97 -13.22
CA LEU A 61 12.09 -5.68 -12.71
C LEU A 61 13.15 -6.44 -13.50
N GLY A 62 14.07 -5.71 -14.12
CA GLY A 62 15.25 -6.24 -14.76
C GLY A 62 16.34 -6.63 -13.77
N LYS A 63 17.49 -7.08 -14.30
CA LYS A 63 18.65 -7.51 -13.50
C LYS A 63 19.15 -6.37 -12.60
N ASP A 64 19.44 -6.68 -11.33
CA ASP A 64 19.94 -5.73 -10.32
C ASP A 64 19.00 -4.50 -10.11
N ALA A 65 17.77 -4.51 -10.63
CA ALA A 65 16.80 -3.44 -10.44
C ALA A 65 16.20 -3.49 -9.02
N LYS A 66 15.91 -2.31 -8.44
CA LYS A 66 15.30 -2.21 -7.12
C LYS A 66 14.06 -1.32 -7.15
N LEU A 67 12.93 -1.86 -6.72
CA LEU A 67 11.67 -1.15 -6.53
C LEU A 67 11.30 -1.08 -5.04
N VAL A 68 10.98 0.12 -4.58
CA VAL A 68 10.41 0.37 -3.26
C VAL A 68 9.04 1.01 -3.47
N VAL A 69 8.00 0.44 -2.87
CA VAL A 69 6.64 0.97 -2.93
C VAL A 69 6.18 1.25 -1.51
N THR A 70 5.75 2.48 -1.26
CA THR A 70 5.08 2.88 -0.03
C THR A 70 3.66 3.30 -0.37
N GLU A 71 2.68 2.62 0.17
CA GLU A 71 1.27 2.93 0.00
C GLU A 71 0.67 3.39 1.32
N LYS A 72 -0.09 4.48 1.27
CA LYS A 72 -0.86 5.01 2.40
C LYS A 72 -2.31 5.15 1.96
N LEU A 73 -3.20 4.42 2.60
CA LEU A 73 -4.61 4.36 2.23
C LEU A 73 -5.49 4.61 3.44
N MET A 74 -6.45 5.51 3.32
CA MET A 74 -7.50 5.71 4.30
C MET A 74 -8.86 5.64 3.63
N THR A 75 -9.79 4.93 4.25
CA THR A 75 -11.20 4.89 3.84
C THR A 75 -12.10 5.14 5.05
N HIS A 76 -13.23 5.78 4.81
CA HIS A 76 -14.25 6.05 5.82
C HIS A 76 -15.66 5.96 5.22
N ASP A 77 -16.70 6.16 6.02
CA ASP A 77 -18.10 6.03 5.62
C ASP A 77 -18.38 4.68 4.94
N LYS A 78 -18.82 4.69 3.68
CA LYS A 78 -19.10 3.49 2.86
C LYS A 78 -18.13 3.38 1.67
N GLN A 79 -16.96 3.97 1.78
CA GLN A 79 -15.96 3.92 0.72
C GLN A 79 -15.40 2.52 0.50
N HIS A 80 -15.01 2.25 -0.74
CA HIS A 80 -14.41 0.99 -1.14
C HIS A 80 -13.07 1.22 -1.81
N ALA A 81 -12.02 0.53 -1.37
CA ALA A 81 -10.72 0.62 -1.99
C ALA A 81 -10.15 -0.78 -2.25
N THR A 82 -9.69 -1.00 -3.47
CA THR A 82 -8.92 -2.19 -3.85
C THR A 82 -7.57 -1.73 -4.40
N SER A 83 -6.48 -2.29 -3.87
CA SER A 83 -5.14 -2.08 -4.40
C SER A 83 -4.57 -3.42 -4.84
N ASN A 84 -4.32 -3.54 -6.14
CA ASN A 84 -3.71 -4.70 -6.78
C ASN A 84 -2.30 -4.30 -7.21
N ILE A 85 -1.29 -5.00 -6.71
CA ILE A 85 0.11 -4.77 -7.07
C ILE A 85 0.71 -6.08 -7.55
N THR A 86 1.09 -6.16 -8.82
CA THR A 86 1.79 -7.30 -9.40
C THR A 86 3.23 -6.92 -9.68
N ALA A 87 4.18 -7.62 -9.09
CA ALA A 87 5.60 -7.39 -9.33
C ALA A 87 6.28 -8.65 -9.88
N ASN A 88 6.80 -8.54 -11.09
CA ASN A 88 7.52 -9.58 -11.80
C ASN A 88 9.03 -9.35 -11.64
N LEU A 89 9.69 -10.15 -10.82
CA LEU A 89 11.14 -10.11 -10.61
C LEU A 89 11.83 -11.00 -11.65
N ASN A 90 11.98 -10.44 -12.85
CA ASN A 90 12.45 -11.16 -14.04
C ASN A 90 13.97 -11.17 -14.18
N GLY A 91 14.66 -10.29 -13.48
CA GLY A 91 16.11 -10.18 -13.57
C GLY A 91 16.82 -10.68 -12.32
N LYS A 92 18.00 -11.28 -12.53
CA LYS A 92 18.85 -11.75 -11.43
C LYS A 92 19.19 -10.61 -10.46
N ASN A 93 19.12 -10.90 -9.15
CA ASN A 93 19.35 -9.99 -8.03
C ASN A 93 18.36 -8.81 -7.96
N SER A 94 17.22 -8.87 -8.65
CA SER A 94 16.19 -7.86 -8.48
C SER A 94 15.65 -7.84 -7.05
N ILE A 95 15.24 -6.66 -6.59
CA ILE A 95 14.78 -6.43 -5.21
C ILE A 95 13.45 -5.69 -5.25
N LEU A 96 12.47 -6.19 -4.52
CA LEU A 96 11.19 -5.57 -4.27
C LEU A 96 10.99 -5.32 -2.77
N GLN A 97 10.52 -4.14 -2.42
CA GLN A 97 10.02 -3.84 -1.10
C GLN A 97 8.67 -3.13 -1.24
N ILE A 98 7.64 -3.66 -0.60
CA ILE A 98 6.32 -3.03 -0.52
C ILE A 98 6.00 -2.83 0.96
N VAL A 99 5.60 -1.60 1.33
CA VAL A 99 5.02 -1.28 2.63
C VAL A 99 3.68 -0.62 2.37
N SER A 100 2.59 -1.33 2.70
CA SER A 100 1.23 -0.80 2.61
C SER A 100 0.71 -0.56 4.03
N ARG A 101 0.37 0.68 4.34
CA ARG A 101 -0.27 1.08 5.59
C ARG A 101 -1.65 1.60 5.31
N SER A 102 -2.65 1.06 5.99
CA SER A 102 -4.02 1.46 5.74
C SER A 102 -4.85 1.63 7.01
N VAL A 103 -5.80 2.55 6.96
CA VAL A 103 -6.80 2.78 8.01
C VAL A 103 -8.18 2.71 7.39
N ALA A 104 -9.04 1.87 7.94
CA ALA A 104 -10.43 1.75 7.52
C ALA A 104 -11.37 2.09 8.68
N LYS A 105 -12.29 3.03 8.47
CA LYS A 105 -13.25 3.52 9.48
C LYS A 105 -14.71 3.32 9.02
N ASN A 106 -15.63 3.38 9.96
CA ASN A 106 -17.08 3.28 9.78
C ASN A 106 -17.50 1.96 9.09
N ASP A 107 -18.21 2.02 7.96
CA ASP A 107 -18.63 0.85 7.19
C ASP A 107 -17.79 0.64 5.92
N SER A 108 -16.61 1.23 5.85
CA SER A 108 -15.73 1.15 4.68
C SER A 108 -15.08 -0.22 4.51
N THR A 109 -14.63 -0.49 3.28
CA THR A 109 -13.96 -1.75 2.97
C THR A 109 -12.68 -1.53 2.18
N GLN A 110 -11.66 -2.32 2.48
CA GLN A 110 -10.38 -2.32 1.77
C GLN A 110 -9.97 -3.74 1.41
N SER A 111 -9.37 -3.89 0.23
CA SER A 111 -8.71 -5.11 -0.21
C SER A 111 -7.33 -4.80 -0.75
N PHE A 112 -6.30 -5.50 -0.28
CA PHE A 112 -4.94 -5.41 -0.77
C PHE A 112 -4.50 -6.75 -1.33
N HIS A 113 -4.15 -6.79 -2.62
CA HIS A 113 -3.76 -8.01 -3.35
C HIS A 113 -2.34 -7.85 -3.92
N PRO A 114 -1.31 -8.07 -3.13
CA PRO A 114 0.06 -8.06 -3.62
C PRO A 114 0.41 -9.42 -4.23
N ILE A 115 0.91 -9.41 -5.46
CA ILE A 115 1.40 -10.58 -6.19
C ILE A 115 2.89 -10.38 -6.46
N ALA A 116 3.72 -11.27 -5.96
CA ALA A 116 5.16 -11.26 -6.23
C ALA A 116 5.58 -12.54 -6.97
N VAL A 117 6.14 -12.37 -8.16
CA VAL A 117 6.58 -13.45 -9.04
C VAL A 117 8.11 -13.42 -9.15
N GLY A 118 8.77 -14.37 -8.52
CA GLY A 118 10.24 -14.51 -8.54
C GLY A 118 10.69 -15.47 -9.63
N ASN A 119 10.99 -14.96 -10.82
CA ASN A 119 11.41 -15.75 -11.98
C ASN A 119 12.91 -16.03 -12.03
N GLU A 120 13.69 -15.32 -11.24
CA GLU A 120 15.14 -15.44 -11.11
C GLU A 120 15.57 -15.36 -9.64
N LYS A 121 16.87 -15.49 -9.35
CA LYS A 121 17.42 -15.19 -8.03
C LYS A 121 17.06 -13.75 -7.66
N CYS A 122 16.16 -13.57 -6.70
CA CYS A 122 15.62 -12.29 -6.32
C CYS A 122 15.27 -12.23 -4.83
N ARG A 123 14.91 -11.03 -4.36
CA ARG A 123 14.37 -10.82 -3.01
C ARG A 123 13.14 -9.94 -3.07
N ALA A 124 12.09 -10.33 -2.38
CA ALA A 124 10.92 -9.51 -2.18
C ALA A 124 10.51 -9.53 -0.70
N HIS A 125 10.15 -8.35 -0.19
CA HIS A 125 9.55 -8.19 1.11
C HIS A 125 8.29 -7.34 0.98
N ILE A 126 7.17 -7.89 1.41
CA ILE A 126 5.86 -7.26 1.37
C ILE A 126 5.37 -7.17 2.81
N GLN A 127 5.10 -5.96 3.27
CA GLN A 127 4.54 -5.66 4.57
C GLN A 127 3.18 -4.99 4.41
N CYS A 128 2.15 -5.51 5.10
CA CYS A 128 0.81 -4.96 5.09
C CYS A 128 0.36 -4.69 6.52
N ASP A 129 0.29 -3.43 6.90
CA ASP A 129 -0.18 -3.04 8.23
C ASP A 129 -1.51 -2.28 8.11
N SER A 130 -2.51 -2.66 8.90
CA SER A 130 -3.83 -2.03 8.83
C SER A 130 -4.45 -1.82 10.20
N ILE A 131 -5.04 -0.64 10.40
CA ILE A 131 -5.90 -0.32 11.52
C ILE A 131 -7.36 -0.39 11.07
N ILE A 132 -8.16 -1.17 11.78
CA ILE A 132 -9.61 -1.28 11.56
C ILE A 132 -10.33 -0.58 12.70
N MET A 133 -11.25 0.30 12.36
CA MET A 133 -12.12 1.00 13.30
C MET A 133 -13.59 0.73 12.95
N ASP A 134 -14.47 0.83 13.94
CA ASP A 134 -15.91 0.63 13.80
C ASP A 134 -16.29 -0.72 13.16
N ASN A 135 -17.10 -0.69 12.11
CA ASN A 135 -17.57 -1.86 11.35
C ASN A 135 -16.76 -2.12 10.07
N ALA A 136 -15.67 -1.36 9.87
CA ALA A 136 -14.86 -1.47 8.66
C ALA A 136 -14.26 -2.86 8.48
N LYS A 137 -13.95 -3.19 7.23
CA LYS A 137 -13.38 -4.48 6.84
C LYS A 137 -12.13 -4.29 6.01
N VAL A 138 -11.08 -5.01 6.36
CA VAL A 138 -9.82 -5.03 5.60
C VAL A 138 -9.48 -6.49 5.28
N ALA A 139 -9.14 -6.74 4.03
CA ALA A 139 -8.61 -8.02 3.57
C ALA A 139 -7.24 -7.84 2.92
N SER A 140 -6.26 -8.67 3.30
CA SER A 140 -4.99 -8.79 2.60
C SER A 140 -4.90 -10.21 2.02
N ILE A 141 -4.72 -10.29 0.69
CA ILE A 141 -4.72 -11.56 -0.06
C ILE A 141 -3.44 -11.64 -0.88
N PRO A 142 -2.31 -11.99 -0.24
CA PRO A 142 -1.03 -12.07 -0.93
C PRO A 142 -0.92 -13.34 -1.79
N GLU A 143 -0.26 -13.19 -2.94
CA GLU A 143 0.14 -14.31 -3.78
C GLU A 143 1.65 -14.31 -3.99
N ILE A 144 2.29 -15.45 -3.77
CA ILE A 144 3.73 -15.63 -3.93
C ILE A 144 4.00 -16.76 -4.91
N GLN A 145 4.69 -16.44 -6.00
CA GLN A 145 5.14 -17.40 -7.00
C GLN A 145 6.68 -17.42 -7.03
N ALA A 146 7.30 -18.40 -6.38
CA ALA A 146 8.76 -18.57 -6.37
C ALA A 146 9.16 -19.59 -7.46
N ASN A 147 9.37 -19.11 -8.68
CA ASN A 147 9.68 -19.93 -9.85
C ASN A 147 11.17 -20.31 -9.95
N HIS A 148 12.04 -19.66 -9.16
CA HIS A 148 13.47 -19.94 -9.11
C HIS A 148 13.87 -20.41 -7.72
N THR A 149 14.82 -21.35 -7.61
CA THR A 149 15.27 -21.93 -6.32
C THR A 149 15.85 -20.91 -5.35
N ASP A 150 16.45 -19.83 -5.86
CA ASP A 150 17.04 -18.73 -5.08
C ASP A 150 16.12 -17.52 -4.97
N ALA A 151 14.83 -17.63 -5.31
CA ALA A 151 13.85 -16.60 -5.08
C ALA A 151 13.44 -16.58 -3.60
N ALA A 152 13.75 -15.50 -2.90
CA ALA A 152 13.42 -15.30 -1.49
C ALA A 152 12.34 -14.23 -1.37
N ILE A 153 11.09 -14.65 -1.14
CA ILE A 153 9.92 -13.78 -1.05
C ILE A 153 9.30 -13.95 0.33
N ILE A 154 9.13 -12.84 1.04
CA ILE A 154 8.56 -12.80 2.38
C ILE A 154 7.34 -11.88 2.35
N HIS A 155 6.25 -12.32 2.96
CA HIS A 155 5.08 -11.49 3.27
C HIS A 155 4.82 -11.52 4.77
N GLU A 156 4.55 -10.36 5.34
CA GLU A 156 4.09 -10.20 6.71
C GLU A 156 2.94 -9.20 6.79
N ALA A 157 2.02 -9.41 7.72
CA ALA A 157 0.86 -8.56 7.89
C ALA A 157 0.53 -8.37 9.37
N ALA A 158 0.22 -7.13 9.76
CA ALA A 158 -0.34 -6.78 11.05
C ALA A 158 -1.67 -6.05 10.84
N ILE A 159 -2.78 -6.76 11.07
CA ILE A 159 -4.12 -6.20 10.92
C ILE A 159 -4.80 -6.25 12.28
N GLY A 160 -5.19 -5.08 12.79
CA GLY A 160 -5.78 -5.01 14.12
C GLY A 160 -6.60 -3.75 14.37
N ARG A 161 -7.05 -3.61 15.60
CA ARG A 161 -7.76 -2.42 16.09
C ARG A 161 -6.85 -1.61 16.99
N ILE A 162 -7.17 -0.33 17.16
CA ILE A 162 -6.46 0.52 18.13
C ILE A 162 -6.60 -0.08 19.52
N ASN A 163 -5.49 -0.16 20.23
CA ASN A 163 -5.47 -0.68 21.60
C ASN A 163 -6.04 0.37 22.57
N ASN A 164 -7.04 -0.04 23.38
CA ASN A 164 -7.66 0.82 24.37
C ASN A 164 -6.65 1.42 25.39
N GLU A 165 -5.57 0.71 25.70
CA GLU A 165 -4.53 1.25 26.60
C GLU A 165 -3.80 2.45 25.99
N GLN A 166 -3.62 2.46 24.67
CA GLN A 166 -3.01 3.59 23.97
C GLN A 166 -3.95 4.80 23.96
N LEU A 167 -5.26 4.59 23.72
CA LEU A 167 -6.27 5.64 23.79
C LEU A 167 -6.32 6.24 25.19
N LEU A 168 -6.51 5.42 26.23
CA LEU A 168 -6.54 5.86 27.62
C LEU A 168 -5.29 6.67 28.01
N LYS A 169 -4.12 6.25 27.55
CA LYS A 169 -2.89 6.98 27.84
C LYS A 169 -2.90 8.38 27.23
N LEU A 170 -3.37 8.53 25.97
CA LEU A 170 -3.48 9.83 25.33
C LEU A 170 -4.54 10.71 26.01
N GLU A 171 -5.66 10.13 26.44
CA GLU A 171 -6.70 10.83 27.22
C GLU A 171 -6.15 11.35 28.56
N THR A 172 -5.23 10.63 29.21
CA THR A 172 -4.57 11.14 30.44
C THR A 172 -3.72 12.39 30.21
N PHE A 173 -3.32 12.66 28.95
CA PHE A 173 -2.65 13.90 28.55
C PHE A 173 -3.63 15.03 28.17
N GLY A 174 -4.95 14.80 28.30
CA GLY A 174 -5.99 15.80 28.10
C GLY A 174 -6.61 15.81 26.69
N LEU A 175 -6.33 14.80 25.88
CA LEU A 175 -7.02 14.60 24.60
C LEU A 175 -8.39 13.95 24.84
N ASP A 176 -9.39 14.32 24.06
CA ASP A 176 -10.60 13.53 23.98
C ASP A 176 -10.40 12.28 23.09
N GLU A 177 -11.36 11.37 23.08
CA GLU A 177 -11.26 10.10 22.34
C GLU A 177 -10.99 10.32 20.85
N GLU A 178 -11.69 11.25 20.21
CA GLU A 178 -11.53 11.57 18.79
C GLU A 178 -10.13 12.13 18.48
N GLN A 179 -9.63 13.01 19.35
CA GLN A 179 -8.28 13.56 19.22
C GLN A 179 -7.21 12.47 19.44
N ALA A 180 -7.41 11.57 20.40
CA ALA A 180 -6.49 10.47 20.66
C ALA A 180 -6.42 9.50 19.46
N GLU A 181 -7.57 9.14 18.90
CA GLU A 181 -7.64 8.34 17.66
C GLU A 181 -6.93 9.03 16.49
N ALA A 182 -7.19 10.32 16.27
CA ALA A 182 -6.58 11.08 15.18
C ALA A 182 -5.05 11.09 15.28
N VAL A 183 -4.49 11.27 16.47
CA VAL A 183 -3.04 11.22 16.71
C VAL A 183 -2.46 9.85 16.37
N ILE A 184 -3.14 8.76 16.76
CA ILE A 184 -2.67 7.39 16.44
C ILE A 184 -2.71 7.14 14.93
N VAL A 185 -3.80 7.52 14.27
CA VAL A 185 -3.97 7.35 12.82
C VAL A 185 -2.92 8.15 12.03
N GLU A 186 -2.69 9.40 12.40
CA GLU A 186 -1.69 10.24 11.76
C GLU A 186 -0.27 9.66 11.92
N ALA A 187 0.08 9.25 13.14
CA ALA A 187 1.37 8.63 13.41
C ALA A 187 1.56 7.30 12.68
N PHE A 188 0.49 6.53 12.49
CA PHE A 188 0.53 5.26 11.78
C PHE A 188 0.70 5.46 10.27
N LEU A 189 0.07 6.48 9.68
CA LEU A 189 0.15 6.81 8.26
C LEU A 189 1.35 7.71 7.92
N SER A 190 2.08 8.24 8.89
CA SER A 190 3.30 9.05 8.64
C SER A 190 4.52 8.18 8.19
#